data_045644533d85a0f2a6cb1ce2da3a5404
#
_entry.id   045644533d85a0f2a6cb1ce2da3a5404
#
_cell.length_a   1.000
_cell.length_b   1.000
_cell.length_c   1.000
_cell.angle_alpha   90.00
_cell.angle_beta   90.00
_cell.angle_gamma   90.00
#
_symmetry.space_group_name_H-M   'P 1'
#
loop_
_entity.id
_entity.type
_entity.pdbx_description
1 polymer ?
#
loop_
_entity_poly.entity_id
_entity_poly.type
_entity_poly.pdbx_seq_one_letter_code
_entity_poly.pdbx_strand_id
1 'polypeptide(L)'
;TYSCQGMELKICDEVKSLDFLINVPVMKGHCQTKITCALKNLKGLIPNCEKRHFHAMGLHEPIAYLAAEIAPDFTVVDSICGDWDFEDGGNPVELNRILAATDPVLCDAYVCHFMGYEVEEVPYIKMAEALGAGDACWENVQLRELNTPKQGEYIPKERKVVEVCDAVEEVESCSACYGYLLPALWRLKEEGLLQNLTEK
;
A
#
# COMPACT_ATOMS: atom_id res chain seq x y z
N THR A 1 -22.20 9.02 -6.72
CA THR A 1 -21.51 8.15 -7.68
C THR A 1 -20.74 9.03 -8.65
N TYR A 2 -19.52 8.67 -8.95
CA TYR A 2 -18.66 9.27 -9.94
C TYR A 2 -18.41 8.27 -11.05
N SER A 3 -18.14 8.74 -12.25
CA SER A 3 -17.70 7.89 -13.35
C SER A 3 -16.30 8.35 -13.76
N CYS A 4 -15.31 7.57 -13.42
CA CYS A 4 -13.91 7.79 -13.81
C CYS A 4 -13.58 6.83 -14.95
N GLN A 5 -13.40 7.36 -16.16
CA GLN A 5 -13.00 6.61 -17.37
C GLN A 5 -13.76 5.27 -17.56
N GLY A 6 -15.04 5.26 -17.20
CA GLY A 6 -15.92 4.09 -17.36
C GLY A 6 -16.10 3.24 -16.09
N MET A 7 -15.30 3.45 -15.05
CA MET A 7 -15.52 2.83 -13.75
C MET A 7 -16.45 3.69 -12.90
N GLU A 8 -17.50 3.09 -12.32
CA GLU A 8 -18.36 3.77 -11.35
C GLU A 8 -17.74 3.69 -9.94
N LEU A 9 -17.55 4.85 -9.33
CA LEU A 9 -17.01 4.98 -7.97
C LEU A 9 -18.03 5.67 -7.06
N LYS A 10 -18.20 5.16 -5.85
CA LYS A 10 -18.93 5.86 -4.78
C LYS A 10 -17.93 6.49 -3.82
N ILE A 11 -17.90 7.81 -3.81
CA ILE A 11 -17.02 8.62 -2.98
C ILE A 11 -17.92 9.39 -2.00
N CYS A 12 -17.44 9.61 -0.78
CA CYS A 12 -18.15 10.40 0.23
C CYS A 12 -18.39 11.82 -0.27
N ASP A 13 -19.58 12.37 -0.02
CA ASP A 13 -19.99 13.66 -0.57
C ASP A 13 -19.16 14.83 -0.03
N GLU A 14 -18.60 14.68 1.16
CA GLU A 14 -17.72 15.67 1.79
C GLU A 14 -16.49 15.99 0.94
N VAL A 15 -15.99 15.01 0.18
CA VAL A 15 -14.82 15.20 -0.70
C VAL A 15 -15.04 16.29 -1.74
N LYS A 16 -16.31 16.46 -2.21
CA LYS A 16 -16.67 17.47 -3.20
C LYS A 16 -16.55 18.91 -2.69
N SER A 17 -16.60 19.10 -1.38
CA SER A 17 -16.58 20.42 -0.74
C SER A 17 -15.19 20.83 -0.27
N LEU A 18 -14.17 20.01 -0.52
CA LEU A 18 -12.81 20.32 -0.12
C LEU A 18 -12.17 21.28 -1.12
N ASP A 19 -11.59 22.36 -0.61
CA ASP A 19 -10.75 23.29 -1.38
C ASP A 19 -9.30 22.78 -1.49
N PHE A 20 -8.87 21.94 -0.53
CA PHE A 20 -7.53 21.38 -0.47
C PHE A 20 -7.54 20.06 0.31
N LEU A 21 -6.99 19.01 -0.28
CA LEU A 21 -6.93 17.68 0.31
C LEU A 21 -5.50 17.31 0.71
N ILE A 22 -5.25 17.20 2.00
CA ILE A 22 -4.01 16.62 2.53
C ILE A 22 -4.24 15.15 2.87
N ASN A 23 -3.49 14.28 2.21
CA ASN A 23 -3.51 12.84 2.45
C ASN A 23 -2.40 12.46 3.43
N VAL A 24 -2.75 11.80 4.55
CA VAL A 24 -1.79 11.44 5.61
C VAL A 24 -1.79 9.90 5.81
N PRO A 25 -1.16 9.14 4.91
CA PRO A 25 -1.05 7.70 5.03
C PRO A 25 0.03 7.27 6.02
N VAL A 26 -0.15 6.09 6.62
CA VAL A 26 0.93 5.35 7.27
C VAL A 26 1.58 4.43 6.24
N MET A 27 2.91 4.47 6.13
CA MET A 27 3.68 3.54 5.30
C MET A 27 3.72 2.17 5.95
N LYS A 28 3.09 1.19 5.34
CA LYS A 28 3.04 -0.18 5.87
C LYS A 28 2.89 -1.23 4.78
N GLY A 29 3.16 -2.48 5.13
CA GLY A 29 2.91 -3.64 4.29
C GLY A 29 1.42 -3.92 4.09
N HIS A 30 1.12 -4.75 3.10
CA HIS A 30 -0.22 -5.25 2.83
C HIS A 30 -0.16 -6.58 2.10
N CYS A 31 -0.96 -7.55 2.54
CA CYS A 31 -0.95 -8.91 2.02
C CYS A 31 -1.20 -9.03 0.51
N GLN A 32 -2.15 -8.29 -0.06
CA GLN A 32 -2.46 -8.32 -1.50
C GLN A 32 -1.71 -7.28 -2.31
N THR A 33 -1.63 -6.05 -1.81
CA THR A 33 -1.08 -4.91 -2.56
C THR A 33 0.38 -4.65 -2.25
N LYS A 34 1.03 -5.50 -1.45
CA LYS A 34 2.41 -5.39 -0.97
C LYS A 34 2.67 -4.17 -0.11
N ILE A 35 2.20 -3.00 -0.51
CA ILE A 35 2.33 -1.74 0.24
C ILE A 35 0.97 -1.09 0.49
N THR A 36 0.91 -0.28 1.53
CA THR A 36 -0.12 0.72 1.79
C THR A 36 0.58 2.06 1.97
N CYS A 37 0.24 3.04 1.13
CA CYS A 37 0.71 4.41 1.26
C CYS A 37 -0.28 5.39 0.63
N ALA A 38 0.16 6.36 -0.18
CA ALA A 38 -0.64 7.48 -0.66
C ALA A 38 -1.91 7.05 -1.43
N LEU A 39 -1.77 6.19 -2.44
CA LEU A 39 -2.89 5.81 -3.32
C LEU A 39 -3.93 4.97 -2.59
N LYS A 40 -3.49 3.93 -1.88
CA LYS A 40 -4.41 3.04 -1.15
C LYS A 40 -5.11 3.75 0.02
N ASN A 41 -4.48 4.75 0.64
CA ASN A 41 -5.08 5.50 1.75
C ASN A 41 -6.34 6.26 1.34
N LEU A 42 -6.48 6.63 0.06
CA LEU A 42 -7.68 7.28 -0.50
C LEU A 42 -8.95 6.43 -0.34
N LYS A 43 -8.83 5.12 -0.12
CA LYS A 43 -9.95 4.26 0.28
C LYS A 43 -10.63 4.72 1.57
N GLY A 44 -10.01 5.58 2.36
CA GLY A 44 -10.65 6.26 3.48
C GLY A 44 -11.81 7.17 3.08
N LEU A 45 -11.83 7.63 1.83
CA LEU A 45 -12.80 8.57 1.28
C LEU A 45 -14.02 7.90 0.61
N ILE A 46 -14.09 6.56 0.64
CA ILE A 46 -15.23 5.80 0.10
C ILE A 46 -16.07 5.19 1.23
N PRO A 47 -17.40 5.01 1.05
CA PRO A 47 -18.25 4.41 2.04
C PRO A 47 -17.93 2.92 2.27
N ASN A 48 -18.28 2.38 3.43
CA ASN A 48 -17.95 1.01 3.82
C ASN A 48 -18.50 -0.07 2.87
N CYS A 49 -19.65 0.16 2.23
CA CYS A 49 -20.18 -0.77 1.23
C CYS A 49 -19.26 -0.86 0.01
N GLU A 50 -18.65 0.26 -0.39
CA GLU A 50 -17.73 0.31 -1.53
C GLU A 50 -16.37 -0.32 -1.20
N LYS A 51 -15.92 -0.24 0.05
CA LYS A 51 -14.68 -0.92 0.48
C LYS A 51 -14.75 -2.43 0.24
N ARG A 52 -15.92 -3.06 0.51
CA ARG A 52 -16.15 -4.49 0.21
C ARG A 52 -16.18 -4.76 -1.29
N HIS A 53 -16.78 -3.85 -2.07
CA HIS A 53 -16.82 -3.96 -3.52
C HIS A 53 -15.39 -3.92 -4.11
N PHE A 54 -14.54 -3.02 -3.64
CA PHE A 54 -13.13 -2.96 -4.04
C PHE A 54 -12.40 -4.28 -3.79
N HIS A 55 -12.65 -4.93 -2.65
CA HIS A 55 -12.05 -6.24 -2.37
C HIS A 55 -12.57 -7.35 -3.30
N ALA A 56 -13.82 -7.27 -3.73
CA ALA A 56 -14.41 -8.25 -4.66
C ALA A 56 -13.92 -8.06 -6.11
N MET A 57 -13.58 -6.83 -6.52
CA MET A 57 -13.02 -6.54 -7.84
C MET A 57 -11.51 -6.78 -7.95
N GLY A 58 -10.84 -7.10 -6.82
CA GLY A 58 -9.41 -6.95 -6.71
C GLY A 58 -9.02 -5.49 -6.44
N LEU A 59 -8.03 -5.26 -5.60
CA LEU A 59 -7.76 -3.92 -5.08
C LEU A 59 -7.03 -2.99 -6.07
N HIS A 60 -6.25 -3.54 -6.99
CA HIS A 60 -5.35 -2.72 -7.81
C HIS A 60 -6.09 -1.76 -8.73
N GLU A 61 -6.99 -2.28 -9.53
CA GLU A 61 -7.74 -1.47 -10.49
C GLU A 61 -8.56 -0.36 -9.80
N PRO A 62 -9.45 -0.66 -8.83
CA PRO A 62 -10.26 0.40 -8.21
C PRO A 62 -9.45 1.42 -7.40
N ILE A 63 -8.28 1.06 -6.85
CA ILE A 63 -7.38 2.02 -6.21
C ILE A 63 -6.83 3.00 -7.24
N ALA A 64 -6.42 2.52 -8.41
CA ALA A 64 -5.89 3.36 -9.47
C ALA A 64 -6.94 4.35 -10.01
N TYR A 65 -8.17 3.88 -10.26
CA TYR A 65 -9.27 4.74 -10.70
C TYR A 65 -9.67 5.76 -9.62
N LEU A 66 -9.68 5.35 -8.35
CA LEU A 66 -9.95 6.26 -7.24
C LEU A 66 -8.89 7.36 -7.15
N ALA A 67 -7.62 7.02 -7.35
CA ALA A 67 -6.52 7.98 -7.36
C ALA A 67 -6.61 8.98 -8.53
N ALA A 68 -7.03 8.52 -9.69
CA ALA A 68 -7.25 9.39 -10.85
C ALA A 68 -8.44 10.35 -10.65
N GLU A 69 -9.47 9.94 -9.91
CA GLU A 69 -10.62 10.77 -9.59
C GLU A 69 -10.36 11.73 -8.43
N ILE A 70 -9.62 11.27 -7.41
CA ILE A 70 -9.29 12.07 -6.21
C ILE A 70 -7.78 12.21 -6.12
N ALA A 71 -7.20 13.14 -6.88
CA ALA A 71 -5.81 13.51 -6.70
C ALA A 71 -5.67 14.39 -5.43
N PRO A 72 -4.98 13.94 -4.37
CA PRO A 72 -4.70 14.81 -3.24
C PRO A 72 -3.74 15.93 -3.65
N ASP A 73 -3.93 17.12 -3.11
CA ASP A 73 -3.05 18.27 -3.36
C ASP A 73 -1.68 18.09 -2.70
N PHE A 74 -1.67 17.38 -1.58
CA PHE A 74 -0.45 17.13 -0.82
C PHE A 74 -0.53 15.81 -0.04
N THR A 75 0.56 15.08 0.00
CA THR A 75 0.67 13.84 0.78
C THR A 75 1.78 13.98 1.82
N VAL A 76 1.49 13.60 3.06
CA VAL A 76 2.46 13.53 4.17
C VAL A 76 2.42 12.11 4.72
N VAL A 77 3.45 11.34 4.47
CA VAL A 77 3.53 9.93 4.87
C VAL A 77 4.11 9.82 6.26
N ASP A 78 3.37 9.19 7.16
CA ASP A 78 3.90 8.71 8.43
C ASP A 78 4.75 7.45 8.19
N SER A 79 6.05 7.63 8.24
CA SER A 79 7.06 6.57 8.20
C SER A 79 7.87 6.54 9.50
N ILE A 80 7.28 6.98 10.62
CA ILE A 80 7.95 6.96 11.91
C ILE A 80 8.10 5.53 12.40
N CYS A 81 6.98 4.80 12.42
CA CYS A 81 6.93 3.39 12.78
C CYS A 81 5.75 2.71 12.06
N GLY A 82 6.02 1.63 11.34
CA GLY A 82 4.99 0.87 10.63
C GLY A 82 5.34 -0.61 10.61
N ASP A 83 4.36 -1.46 10.33
CA ASP A 83 4.62 -2.87 10.07
C ASP A 83 4.75 -3.07 8.56
N TRP A 84 5.84 -3.65 8.12
CA TRP A 84 6.10 -3.85 6.70
C TRP A 84 5.62 -5.21 6.18
N ASP A 85 5.29 -6.11 7.08
CA ASP A 85 4.81 -7.45 6.76
C ASP A 85 3.28 -7.54 6.85
N PHE A 86 2.69 -7.05 7.95
CA PHE A 86 1.28 -7.26 8.26
C PHE A 86 0.52 -5.94 8.36
N GLU A 87 -0.70 -5.92 7.81
CA GLU A 87 -1.52 -4.71 7.81
C GLU A 87 -1.96 -4.28 9.22
N ASP A 88 -2.23 -5.26 10.08
CA ASP A 88 -2.75 -5.04 11.44
C ASP A 88 -1.64 -4.78 12.47
N GLY A 89 -0.37 -4.83 12.07
CA GLY A 89 0.77 -4.60 12.93
C GLY A 89 1.25 -5.86 13.66
N GLY A 90 2.25 -5.69 14.51
CA GLY A 90 2.86 -6.76 15.31
C GLY A 90 4.38 -6.88 15.11
N ASN A 91 4.91 -6.36 14.02
CA ASN A 91 6.34 -6.33 13.71
C ASN A 91 6.80 -4.91 13.38
N PRO A 92 6.90 -4.02 14.38
CA PRO A 92 7.21 -2.62 14.14
C PRO A 92 8.59 -2.44 13.52
N VAL A 93 8.65 -1.60 12.50
CA VAL A 93 9.89 -1.12 11.88
C VAL A 93 9.99 0.38 12.16
N GLU A 94 10.92 0.76 13.01
CA GLU A 94 11.15 2.16 13.36
C GLU A 94 12.09 2.81 12.36
N LEU A 95 11.55 3.70 11.52
CA LEU A 95 12.32 4.46 10.54
C LEU A 95 12.59 5.88 11.01
N ASN A 96 11.71 6.43 11.85
CA ASN A 96 11.77 7.81 12.33
C ASN A 96 11.85 8.84 11.19
N ARG A 97 11.08 8.61 10.12
CA ARG A 97 11.01 9.47 8.92
C ARG A 97 9.59 9.96 8.69
N ILE A 98 9.51 11.11 8.03
CA ILE A 98 8.29 11.64 7.42
C ILE A 98 8.64 11.93 5.96
N LEU A 99 7.78 11.47 5.04
CA LEU A 99 7.92 11.79 3.62
C LEU A 99 6.84 12.78 3.23
N ALA A 100 7.12 13.65 2.27
CA ALA A 100 6.13 14.58 1.74
C ALA A 100 6.25 14.67 0.21
N ALA A 101 5.12 14.69 -0.47
CA ALA A 101 5.05 14.76 -1.93
C ALA A 101 3.78 15.46 -2.39
N THR A 102 3.84 16.10 -3.55
CA THR A 102 2.67 16.65 -4.26
C THR A 102 2.09 15.67 -5.27
N ASP A 103 2.88 14.68 -5.69
CA ASP A 103 2.44 13.60 -6.59
C ASP A 103 2.27 12.31 -5.79
N PRO A 104 1.04 11.77 -5.66
CA PRO A 104 0.78 10.56 -4.88
C PRO A 104 1.30 9.28 -5.57
N VAL A 105 1.38 9.26 -6.91
CA VAL A 105 1.91 8.12 -7.68
C VAL A 105 3.41 8.02 -7.47
N LEU A 106 4.10 9.16 -7.60
CA LEU A 106 5.52 9.27 -7.31
C LEU A 106 5.85 8.87 -5.87
N CYS A 107 5.03 9.30 -4.93
CA CYS A 107 5.17 8.95 -3.52
C CYS A 107 5.13 7.44 -3.31
N ASP A 108 4.15 6.74 -3.89
CA ASP A 108 4.02 5.29 -3.77
C ASP A 108 5.13 4.55 -4.53
N ALA A 109 5.58 5.05 -5.70
CA ALA A 109 6.71 4.48 -6.43
C ALA A 109 8.01 4.56 -5.62
N TYR A 110 8.28 5.70 -4.98
CA TYR A 110 9.43 5.85 -4.07
C TYR A 110 9.32 4.92 -2.86
N VAL A 111 8.15 4.86 -2.23
CA VAL A 111 7.90 3.97 -1.08
C VAL A 111 8.04 2.51 -1.48
N CYS A 112 7.56 2.12 -2.67
CA CYS A 112 7.71 0.78 -3.22
C CYS A 112 9.18 0.39 -3.28
N HIS A 113 10.02 1.22 -3.93
CA HIS A 113 11.46 1.02 -3.99
C HIS A 113 12.09 1.01 -2.59
N PHE A 114 11.73 1.98 -1.73
CA PHE A 114 12.26 2.06 -0.36
C PHE A 114 11.94 0.82 0.47
N MET A 115 10.79 0.21 0.24
CA MET A 115 10.38 -1.05 0.86
C MET A 115 10.98 -2.29 0.15
N GLY A 116 11.79 -2.14 -0.88
CA GLY A 116 12.49 -3.22 -1.58
C GLY A 116 11.64 -3.99 -2.58
N TYR A 117 10.63 -3.32 -3.16
CA TYR A 117 9.84 -3.85 -4.28
C TYR A 117 10.11 -3.08 -5.55
N GLU A 118 9.98 -3.75 -6.68
CA GLU A 118 9.89 -3.09 -7.98
C GLU A 118 8.47 -2.53 -8.17
N VAL A 119 8.34 -1.43 -8.90
CA VAL A 119 7.05 -0.76 -9.13
C VAL A 119 6.06 -1.70 -9.83
N GLU A 120 6.55 -2.56 -10.71
CA GLU A 120 5.79 -3.58 -11.44
C GLU A 120 5.14 -4.62 -10.53
N GLU A 121 5.69 -4.83 -9.35
CA GLU A 121 5.13 -5.73 -8.35
C GLU A 121 3.94 -5.14 -7.60
N VAL A 122 3.65 -3.83 -7.79
CA VAL A 122 2.54 -3.10 -7.20
C VAL A 122 1.67 -2.49 -8.31
N PRO A 123 0.87 -3.29 -9.02
CA PRO A 123 0.23 -2.91 -10.28
C PRO A 123 -0.57 -1.61 -10.25
N TYR A 124 -1.22 -1.26 -9.12
CA TYR A 124 -2.02 -0.04 -9.04
C TYR A 124 -1.20 1.24 -9.26
N ILE A 125 0.12 1.23 -9.04
CA ILE A 125 0.99 2.40 -9.26
C ILE A 125 1.05 2.71 -10.77
N LYS A 126 1.39 1.71 -11.59
CA LYS A 126 1.43 1.87 -13.06
C LYS A 126 0.06 2.11 -13.67
N MET A 127 -0.99 1.51 -13.12
CA MET A 127 -2.37 1.79 -13.54
C MET A 127 -2.75 3.25 -13.25
N ALA A 128 -2.43 3.78 -12.08
CA ALA A 128 -2.70 5.17 -11.73
C ALA A 128 -1.92 6.15 -12.60
N GLU A 129 -0.66 5.86 -12.91
CA GLU A 129 0.15 6.61 -13.89
C GLU A 129 -0.52 6.63 -15.27
N ALA A 130 -0.94 5.47 -15.78
CA ALA A 130 -1.60 5.35 -17.07
C ALA A 130 -2.94 6.12 -17.13
N LEU A 131 -3.63 6.26 -16.00
CA LEU A 131 -4.86 7.04 -15.86
C LEU A 131 -4.60 8.55 -15.67
N GLY A 132 -3.35 8.97 -15.58
CA GLY A 132 -2.96 10.37 -15.43
C GLY A 132 -2.98 10.91 -14.00
N ALA A 133 -2.96 10.05 -12.99
CA ALA A 133 -2.96 10.45 -11.57
C ALA A 133 -1.60 10.98 -11.08
N GLY A 134 -0.52 10.79 -11.82
CA GLY A 134 0.83 11.21 -11.50
C GLY A 134 1.89 10.47 -12.32
N ASP A 135 3.16 10.55 -11.93
CA ASP A 135 4.31 9.96 -12.60
C ASP A 135 5.03 8.98 -11.65
N ALA A 136 5.25 7.74 -12.07
CA ALA A 136 5.92 6.73 -11.27
C ALA A 136 7.45 6.74 -11.38
N CYS A 137 8.03 7.62 -12.21
CA CYS A 137 9.48 7.69 -12.47
C CYS A 137 10.20 8.50 -11.38
N TRP A 138 10.43 7.88 -10.23
CA TRP A 138 11.04 8.52 -9.07
C TRP A 138 12.55 8.76 -9.21
N GLU A 139 13.27 8.04 -10.11
CA GLU A 139 14.71 8.17 -10.31
C GLU A 139 15.11 9.55 -10.84
N ASN A 140 14.21 10.22 -11.53
CA ASN A 140 14.44 11.54 -12.12
C ASN A 140 14.06 12.69 -11.18
N VAL A 141 13.63 12.39 -9.96
CA VAL A 141 13.12 13.36 -9.01
C VAL A 141 14.20 13.81 -8.04
N GLN A 142 14.19 15.11 -7.71
CA GLN A 142 15.05 15.64 -6.68
C GLN A 142 14.53 15.25 -5.30
N LEU A 143 15.11 14.22 -4.70
CA LEU A 143 14.91 13.91 -3.28
C LEU A 143 15.60 14.97 -2.43
N ARG A 144 14.84 15.65 -1.58
CA ARG A 144 15.36 16.65 -0.65
C ARG A 144 15.26 16.17 0.79
N GLU A 145 16.40 15.86 1.40
CA GLU A 145 16.46 15.63 2.83
C GLU A 145 16.56 16.97 3.58
N LEU A 146 15.65 17.20 4.53
CA LEU A 146 15.56 18.46 5.28
C LEU A 146 16.39 18.47 6.56
N ASN A 147 16.79 17.30 7.04
CA ASN A 147 17.64 17.14 8.22
C ASN A 147 18.60 15.95 8.00
N THR A 148 19.73 16.00 8.68
CA THR A 148 20.71 14.89 8.63
C THR A 148 20.10 13.65 9.28
N PRO A 149 19.95 12.53 8.57
CA PRO A 149 19.47 11.29 9.17
C PRO A 149 20.42 10.84 10.27
N LYS A 150 19.88 10.37 11.39
CA LYS A 150 20.72 9.68 12.39
C LYS A 150 21.31 8.44 11.71
N GLN A 151 22.63 8.26 11.85
CA GLN A 151 23.38 7.17 11.21
C GLN A 151 22.69 5.82 11.36
N GLY A 152 22.43 5.18 10.25
CA GLY A 152 21.88 3.85 10.09
C GLY A 152 21.16 3.81 8.74
N GLU A 153 21.84 3.34 7.69
CA GLU A 153 21.11 2.90 6.49
C GLU A 153 20.15 1.82 6.93
N TYR A 154 18.86 2.05 6.64
CA TYR A 154 17.89 0.99 6.78
C TYR A 154 18.18 -0.06 5.70
N ILE A 155 18.64 -1.22 6.14
CA ILE A 155 18.76 -2.40 5.28
C ILE A 155 17.43 -3.14 5.39
N PRO A 156 16.68 -3.32 4.31
CA PRO A 156 15.48 -4.13 4.31
C PRO A 156 15.80 -5.52 4.88
N LYS A 157 15.18 -5.89 6.00
CA LYS A 157 15.25 -7.27 6.49
C LYS A 157 14.41 -8.15 5.56
N GLU A 158 14.82 -9.41 5.41
CA GLU A 158 13.95 -10.40 4.77
C GLU A 158 12.55 -10.33 5.40
N ARG A 159 11.54 -10.27 4.54
CA ARG A 159 10.17 -10.08 5.00
C ARG A 159 9.57 -11.39 5.42
N LYS A 160 8.95 -11.38 6.59
CA LYS A 160 8.26 -12.53 7.15
C LYS A 160 7.16 -13.07 6.23
N VAL A 161 6.45 -12.18 5.53
CA VAL A 161 5.40 -12.54 4.58
C VAL A 161 5.95 -13.34 3.41
N VAL A 162 7.08 -12.94 2.82
CA VAL A 162 7.70 -13.64 1.69
C VAL A 162 8.06 -15.07 2.06
N GLU A 163 8.55 -15.30 3.27
CA GLU A 163 8.98 -16.61 3.74
C GLU A 163 7.84 -17.64 3.89
N VAL A 164 6.59 -17.20 3.97
CA VAL A 164 5.41 -18.08 4.10
C VAL A 164 4.49 -18.05 2.89
N CYS A 165 4.68 -17.13 1.94
CA CYS A 165 3.89 -17.05 0.72
C CYS A 165 3.99 -18.32 -0.14
N ASP A 166 5.16 -18.95 -0.18
CA ASP A 166 5.38 -20.19 -0.94
C ASP A 166 4.56 -21.39 -0.42
N ALA A 167 4.05 -21.30 0.81
CA ALA A 167 3.17 -22.33 1.37
C ALA A 167 1.70 -22.16 0.99
N VAL A 168 1.37 -21.15 0.19
CA VAL A 168 -0.02 -20.80 -0.16
C VAL A 168 -0.18 -20.71 -1.67
N GLU A 169 -1.12 -21.46 -2.21
CA GLU A 169 -1.64 -21.25 -3.57
C GLU A 169 -2.90 -20.37 -3.47
N GLU A 170 -2.82 -19.16 -3.99
CA GLU A 170 -3.93 -18.21 -3.97
C GLU A 170 -4.90 -18.50 -5.12
N VAL A 171 -6.17 -18.79 -4.77
CA VAL A 171 -7.25 -18.97 -5.73
C VAL A 171 -8.41 -18.06 -5.32
N GLU A 172 -8.57 -16.93 -6.01
CA GLU A 172 -9.66 -15.96 -5.82
C GLU A 172 -9.88 -15.52 -4.35
N SER A 173 -8.81 -15.34 -3.57
CA SER A 173 -8.90 -14.93 -2.18
C SER A 173 -9.18 -13.43 -2.06
N CYS A 174 -9.93 -13.03 -1.03
CA CYS A 174 -10.02 -11.62 -0.64
C CYS A 174 -8.91 -11.25 0.35
N SER A 175 -8.58 -9.95 0.43
CA SER A 175 -7.52 -9.46 1.33
C SER A 175 -7.74 -9.81 2.79
N ALA A 176 -8.99 -9.91 3.26
CA ALA A 176 -9.28 -10.28 4.64
C ALA A 176 -8.85 -11.74 4.92
N CYS A 177 -9.18 -12.69 4.02
CA CYS A 177 -8.77 -14.08 4.17
C CYS A 177 -7.24 -14.20 4.18
N TYR A 178 -6.59 -13.53 3.24
CA TYR A 178 -5.13 -13.58 3.09
C TYR A 178 -4.42 -12.90 4.26
N GLY A 179 -4.95 -11.76 4.72
CA GLY A 179 -4.41 -10.99 5.85
C GLY A 179 -4.46 -11.73 7.19
N TYR A 180 -5.40 -12.66 7.38
CA TYR A 180 -5.43 -13.53 8.57
C TYR A 180 -4.60 -14.81 8.39
N LEU A 181 -4.54 -15.36 7.18
CA LEU A 181 -3.81 -16.59 6.90
C LEU A 181 -2.30 -16.41 7.08
N LEU A 182 -1.72 -15.35 6.51
CA LEU A 182 -0.26 -15.16 6.55
C LEU A 182 0.30 -15.02 7.97
N PRO A 183 -0.29 -14.22 8.89
CA PRO A 183 0.17 -14.19 10.28
C PRO A 183 0.02 -15.53 11.01
N ALA A 184 -1.01 -16.30 10.69
CA ALA A 184 -1.19 -17.63 11.25
C ALA A 184 -0.11 -18.61 10.76
N LEU A 185 0.20 -18.61 9.47
CA LEU A 185 1.28 -19.41 8.89
C LEU A 185 2.64 -19.02 9.47
N TRP A 186 2.86 -17.71 9.66
CA TRP A 186 4.10 -17.24 10.28
C TRP A 186 4.26 -17.81 11.70
N ARG A 187 3.21 -17.77 12.53
CA ARG A 187 3.25 -18.38 13.87
C ARG A 187 3.55 -19.88 13.83
N LEU A 188 2.90 -20.61 12.92
CA LEU A 188 3.17 -22.04 12.72
C LEU A 188 4.63 -22.29 12.32
N LYS A 189 5.21 -21.42 11.51
CA LYS A 189 6.63 -21.48 11.14
C LYS A 189 7.53 -21.26 12.36
N GLU A 190 7.27 -20.22 13.16
CA GLU A 190 8.02 -19.94 14.40
C GLU A 190 7.96 -21.09 15.41
N GLU A 191 6.83 -21.79 15.47
CA GLU A 191 6.62 -22.97 16.33
C GLU A 191 7.18 -24.27 15.70
N GLY A 192 7.73 -24.22 14.47
CA GLY A 192 8.24 -25.39 13.75
C GLY A 192 7.15 -26.36 13.28
N LEU A 193 5.90 -25.91 13.23
CA LEU A 193 4.75 -26.75 12.84
C LEU A 193 4.38 -26.64 11.36
N LEU A 194 4.88 -25.63 10.65
CA LEU A 194 4.52 -25.38 9.25
C LEU A 194 4.91 -26.55 8.33
N GLN A 195 6.05 -27.18 8.60
CA GLN A 195 6.52 -28.34 7.83
C GLN A 195 5.56 -29.52 7.85
N ASN A 196 4.81 -29.70 8.94
CA ASN A 196 3.83 -30.77 9.09
C ASN A 196 2.59 -30.60 8.19
N LEU A 197 2.35 -29.39 7.66
CA LEU A 197 1.22 -29.08 6.78
C LEU A 197 1.55 -29.33 5.29
N THR A 198 2.82 -29.27 4.92
CA THR A 198 3.27 -29.45 3.53
C THR A 198 3.51 -30.92 3.15
N GLU A 199 3.53 -31.84 4.11
CA GLU A 199 3.76 -33.29 3.87
C GLU A 199 2.46 -34.10 3.71
N LYS A 200 1.30 -33.47 3.60
CA LYS A 200 -0.01 -34.09 3.36
C LYS A 200 -0.58 -33.71 2.01
#